data_4d591e9987a1c96765702885633f60c0
#
_entry.id   4d591e9987a1c96765702885633f60c0
#
_cell.length_a   1.000
_cell.length_b   1.000
_cell.length_c   1.000
_cell.angle_alpha   90.00
_cell.angle_beta   90.00
_cell.angle_gamma   90.00
#
_symmetry.space_group_name_H-M   'P 1'
#
loop_
_entity.id
_entity.type
_entity.pdbx_description
1 polymer ?
#
loop_
_entity_poly.entity_id
_entity_poly.type
_entity_poly.pdbx_seq_one_letter_code
_entity_poly.pdbx_strand_id
1 'polypeptide(L)'
;PNEYVSRRALLAMPALRPDCVEQFAPLFWERNCYSPELQEYQRIAVLVSLDAIHSDLLPQYLERAKQDGRSYLLEHAKRIEGGLSMNEKLFRTQFNQMENTEKQALMEILAARYDMTFLGLHTFDRWGQSCTTGIFKKDGREFVFVPGDTVTLGWEQFAVGLNQESREELEYLFREWEMEQDPTELIGESMAPVRQTAIGSMLVGRELEELCWEPVKIDDPRLTAHPDWLKEFRDFAWSDSSSLTLHQSARIERTEDGFHTWIYHCTDYDALLAGLEKQGLSLPTADEWAYLCGGGCRTLFPWGDGLDYSMRLRWFEDMDEDENRPYDMEEPNFFGLSIAYDPYMREVVQADRLTTCGGDGGCNICGGLGPFLGFLPCSPHCKPEVQEDNELNGDYDFYRPIIRVENHD
;
A
#
# COMPACT_ATOMS: atom_id res chain seq x y z
N PRO A 1 6.45 -17.62 -44.56
CA PRO A 1 5.68 -17.28 -43.38
C PRO A 1 6.15 -15.92 -42.84
N ASN A 2 5.18 -15.13 -42.39
CA ASN A 2 5.48 -13.79 -41.85
C ASN A 2 6.39 -13.93 -40.58
N GLU A 3 7.53 -13.24 -40.55
CA GLU A 3 8.52 -13.32 -39.48
C GLU A 3 7.91 -12.98 -38.10
N TYR A 4 7.01 -12.02 -38.08
CA TYR A 4 6.28 -11.65 -36.86
C TYR A 4 5.42 -12.81 -36.30
N VAL A 5 4.71 -13.52 -37.19
CA VAL A 5 3.87 -14.69 -36.80
C VAL A 5 4.75 -15.82 -36.30
N SER A 6 5.88 -16.07 -36.98
CA SER A 6 6.82 -17.13 -36.60
C SER A 6 7.43 -16.87 -35.21
N ARG A 7 7.83 -15.63 -34.93
CA ARG A 7 8.38 -15.24 -33.63
C ARG A 7 7.35 -15.37 -32.51
N ARG A 8 6.10 -14.94 -32.72
CA ARG A 8 5.02 -15.11 -31.74
C ARG A 8 4.68 -16.59 -31.49
N ALA A 9 4.71 -17.41 -32.55
CA ALA A 9 4.52 -18.85 -32.40
C ALA A 9 5.62 -19.47 -31.51
N LEU A 10 6.89 -19.07 -31.73
CA LEU A 10 8.00 -19.53 -30.89
C LEU A 10 7.83 -19.12 -29.42
N LEU A 11 7.47 -17.89 -29.13
CA LEU A 11 7.24 -17.39 -27.77
C LEU A 11 6.04 -18.03 -27.07
N ALA A 12 5.07 -18.56 -27.83
CA ALA A 12 3.93 -19.30 -27.27
C ALA A 12 4.23 -20.81 -27.03
N MET A 13 5.28 -21.35 -27.65
CA MET A 13 5.63 -22.78 -27.54
C MET A 13 5.88 -23.25 -26.09
N PRO A 14 6.58 -22.53 -25.22
CA PRO A 14 6.79 -22.96 -23.84
C PRO A 14 5.50 -23.31 -23.10
N ALA A 15 4.43 -22.57 -23.33
CA ALA A 15 3.13 -22.82 -22.70
C ALA A 15 2.29 -23.88 -23.40
N LEU A 16 2.42 -24.04 -24.74
CA LEU A 16 1.57 -24.92 -25.53
C LEU A 16 2.21 -26.26 -25.86
N ARG A 17 3.49 -26.24 -26.20
CA ARG A 17 4.26 -27.41 -26.63
C ARG A 17 5.72 -27.28 -26.20
N PRO A 18 6.04 -27.34 -24.88
CA PRO A 18 7.40 -27.19 -24.38
C PRO A 18 8.36 -28.21 -24.99
N ASP A 19 7.89 -29.40 -25.32
CA ASP A 19 8.62 -30.47 -26.00
C ASP A 19 9.15 -30.12 -27.39
N CYS A 20 8.57 -29.10 -28.02
CA CYS A 20 8.98 -28.65 -29.36
C CYS A 20 10.02 -27.52 -29.33
N VAL A 21 10.21 -26.80 -28.21
CA VAL A 21 11.07 -25.63 -28.13
C VAL A 21 12.51 -25.96 -28.56
N GLU A 22 13.10 -27.01 -27.97
CA GLU A 22 14.48 -27.42 -28.27
C GLU A 22 14.64 -27.87 -29.73
N GLN A 23 13.62 -28.53 -30.27
CA GLN A 23 13.62 -28.97 -31.66
C GLN A 23 13.65 -27.79 -32.64
N PHE A 24 12.95 -26.72 -32.34
CA PHE A 24 12.82 -25.57 -33.23
C PHE A 24 13.86 -24.47 -32.98
N ALA A 25 14.46 -24.41 -31.80
CA ALA A 25 15.47 -23.40 -31.44
C ALA A 25 16.59 -23.24 -32.51
N PRO A 26 17.25 -24.32 -33.00
CA PRO A 26 18.27 -24.18 -34.03
C PRO A 26 17.75 -23.58 -35.32
N LEU A 27 16.56 -24.00 -35.75
CA LEU A 27 15.95 -23.51 -37.00
C LEU A 27 15.63 -22.00 -36.93
N PHE A 28 15.13 -21.54 -35.80
CA PHE A 28 14.83 -20.14 -35.57
C PHE A 28 16.09 -19.29 -35.38
N TRP A 29 17.11 -19.82 -34.74
CA TRP A 29 18.38 -19.11 -34.55
C TRP A 29 19.11 -18.83 -35.87
N GLU A 30 19.16 -19.83 -36.77
CA GLU A 30 19.89 -19.75 -38.04
C GLU A 30 19.06 -19.12 -39.18
N ARG A 31 17.78 -18.88 -38.94
CA ARG A 31 16.90 -18.34 -39.97
C ARG A 31 17.32 -16.92 -40.38
N ASN A 32 17.52 -16.71 -41.67
CA ASN A 32 17.72 -15.38 -42.24
C ASN A 32 16.44 -14.58 -42.19
N CYS A 33 16.51 -13.37 -41.66
CA CYS A 33 15.43 -12.38 -41.60
C CYS A 33 15.69 -11.24 -42.60
N TYR A 34 14.63 -10.48 -42.93
CA TYR A 34 14.73 -9.37 -43.89
C TYR A 34 15.64 -8.23 -43.42
N SER A 35 15.81 -8.07 -42.13
CA SER A 35 16.73 -7.08 -41.57
C SER A 35 17.52 -7.65 -40.39
N PRO A 36 18.68 -7.05 -40.08
CA PRO A 36 19.47 -7.41 -38.90
C PRO A 36 18.70 -7.29 -37.60
N GLU A 37 17.82 -6.29 -37.46
CA GLU A 37 17.02 -6.07 -36.26
C GLU A 37 15.98 -7.17 -36.10
N LEU A 38 15.32 -7.60 -37.17
CA LEU A 38 14.37 -8.71 -37.13
C LEU A 38 15.05 -10.02 -36.79
N GLN A 39 16.29 -10.23 -37.22
CA GLN A 39 17.07 -11.39 -36.84
C GLN A 39 17.48 -11.35 -35.35
N GLU A 40 17.82 -10.18 -34.84
CA GLU A 40 18.11 -9.98 -33.42
C GLU A 40 16.90 -10.34 -32.55
N TYR A 41 15.69 -9.81 -32.86
CA TYR A 41 14.45 -10.16 -32.18
C TYR A 41 14.11 -11.65 -32.27
N GLN A 42 14.45 -12.29 -33.38
CA GLN A 42 14.23 -13.74 -33.57
C GLN A 42 15.13 -14.55 -32.61
N ARG A 43 16.41 -14.15 -32.45
CA ARG A 43 17.35 -14.79 -31.53
C ARG A 43 17.02 -14.54 -30.06
N ILE A 44 16.52 -13.36 -29.73
CA ILE A 44 15.97 -13.05 -28.40
C ILE A 44 14.79 -14.00 -28.10
N ALA A 45 13.87 -14.20 -29.04
CA ALA A 45 12.74 -15.13 -28.84
C ALA A 45 13.20 -16.57 -28.60
N VAL A 46 14.31 -17.00 -29.22
CA VAL A 46 14.91 -18.32 -28.93
C VAL A 46 15.42 -18.39 -27.50
N LEU A 47 16.20 -17.38 -27.04
CA LEU A 47 16.72 -17.35 -25.67
C LEU A 47 15.59 -17.39 -24.65
N VAL A 48 14.58 -16.53 -24.80
CA VAL A 48 13.43 -16.44 -23.90
C VAL A 48 12.66 -17.76 -23.85
N SER A 49 12.50 -18.44 -25.01
CA SER A 49 11.75 -19.71 -25.06
C SER A 49 12.53 -20.87 -24.42
N LEU A 50 13.86 -20.91 -24.58
CA LEU A 50 14.73 -21.91 -23.94
C LEU A 50 14.80 -21.69 -22.43
N ASP A 51 14.85 -20.43 -21.98
CA ASP A 51 14.83 -20.07 -20.57
C ASP A 51 13.51 -20.47 -19.90
N ALA A 52 12.39 -20.21 -20.54
CA ALA A 52 11.06 -20.54 -20.03
C ALA A 52 10.80 -22.03 -19.79
N ILE A 53 11.54 -22.92 -20.49
CA ILE A 53 11.47 -24.38 -20.27
C ILE A 53 12.65 -24.93 -19.48
N HIS A 54 13.54 -24.06 -18.97
CA HIS A 54 14.79 -24.44 -18.30
C HIS A 54 15.63 -25.42 -19.09
N SER A 55 15.79 -25.16 -20.40
CA SER A 55 16.47 -26.06 -21.34
C SER A 55 17.97 -26.19 -21.08
N ASP A 56 18.48 -27.42 -21.15
CA ASP A 56 19.92 -27.69 -21.09
C ASP A 56 20.69 -27.09 -22.29
N LEU A 57 20.01 -26.66 -23.34
CA LEU A 57 20.60 -25.97 -24.48
C LEU A 57 20.83 -24.48 -24.23
N LEU A 58 20.17 -23.88 -23.24
CA LEU A 58 20.25 -22.43 -22.98
C LEU A 58 21.67 -21.91 -22.82
N PRO A 59 22.59 -22.52 -22.05
CA PRO A 59 23.97 -22.04 -21.92
C PRO A 59 24.71 -21.94 -23.26
N GLN A 60 24.48 -22.89 -24.17
CA GLN A 60 25.06 -22.85 -25.50
C GLN A 60 24.58 -21.66 -26.33
N TYR A 61 23.30 -21.33 -26.24
CA TYR A 61 22.70 -20.21 -26.96
C TYR A 61 23.07 -18.85 -26.35
N LEU A 62 23.29 -18.77 -25.05
CA LEU A 62 23.83 -17.59 -24.39
C LEU A 62 25.24 -17.27 -24.86
N GLU A 63 26.12 -18.28 -24.99
CA GLU A 63 27.46 -18.11 -25.58
C GLU A 63 27.40 -17.67 -27.07
N ARG A 64 26.46 -18.20 -27.84
CA ARG A 64 26.21 -17.77 -29.22
C ARG A 64 25.73 -16.31 -29.29
N ALA A 65 24.93 -15.86 -28.34
CA ALA A 65 24.48 -14.47 -28.24
C ALA A 65 25.68 -13.53 -27.95
N LYS A 66 26.61 -13.93 -27.07
CA LYS A 66 27.83 -13.18 -26.80
C LYS A 66 28.72 -13.06 -28.03
N GLN A 67 28.84 -14.14 -28.80
CA GLN A 67 29.62 -14.15 -30.07
C GLN A 67 28.96 -13.30 -31.17
N ASP A 68 27.64 -13.22 -31.21
CA ASP A 68 26.88 -12.37 -32.13
C ASP A 68 27.18 -10.88 -31.90
N GLY A 69 27.26 -10.45 -30.63
CA GLY A 69 27.74 -9.14 -30.22
C GLY A 69 26.74 -7.98 -30.41
N ARG A 70 25.51 -8.22 -30.91
CA ARG A 70 24.50 -7.17 -31.05
C ARG A 70 24.00 -6.73 -29.68
N SER A 71 23.86 -5.43 -29.48
CA SER A 71 23.65 -4.81 -28.17
C SER A 71 22.39 -5.29 -27.46
N TYR A 72 21.28 -5.37 -28.18
CA TYR A 72 19.99 -5.74 -27.60
C TYR A 72 19.90 -7.24 -27.27
N LEU A 73 20.51 -8.08 -28.12
CA LEU A 73 20.63 -9.51 -27.86
C LEU A 73 21.54 -9.79 -26.66
N LEU A 74 22.67 -9.06 -26.54
CA LEU A 74 23.59 -9.15 -25.40
C LEU A 74 22.92 -8.73 -24.08
N GLU A 75 22.11 -7.69 -24.10
CA GLU A 75 21.35 -7.24 -22.94
C GLU A 75 20.40 -8.34 -22.45
N HIS A 76 19.64 -8.96 -23.35
CA HIS A 76 18.76 -10.07 -23.00
C HIS A 76 19.53 -11.32 -22.54
N ALA A 77 20.66 -11.63 -23.16
CA ALA A 77 21.48 -12.73 -22.69
C ALA A 77 22.03 -12.51 -21.27
N LYS A 78 22.50 -11.31 -20.95
CA LYS A 78 22.96 -10.93 -19.62
C LYS A 78 21.82 -11.01 -18.60
N ARG A 79 20.61 -10.57 -18.99
CA ARG A 79 19.41 -10.64 -18.14
C ARG A 79 19.06 -12.09 -17.79
N ILE A 80 19.10 -13.00 -18.76
CA ILE A 80 18.85 -14.43 -18.56
C ILE A 80 19.95 -15.08 -17.70
N GLU A 81 21.24 -14.77 -17.96
CA GLU A 81 22.37 -15.29 -17.16
C GLU A 81 22.38 -14.76 -15.72
N GLY A 82 21.97 -13.51 -15.52
CA GLY A 82 21.88 -12.88 -14.20
C GLY A 82 20.66 -13.31 -13.39
N GLY A 83 19.73 -14.07 -13.98
CA GLY A 83 18.39 -14.28 -13.43
C GLY A 83 17.56 -13.01 -13.56
N LEU A 84 16.42 -12.96 -12.84
CA LEU A 84 15.61 -11.73 -12.75
C LEU A 84 16.48 -10.59 -12.20
N SER A 85 16.40 -9.43 -12.82
CA SER A 85 17.04 -8.22 -12.31
C SER A 85 16.53 -7.93 -10.89
N MET A 86 17.31 -7.20 -10.09
CA MET A 86 16.87 -6.75 -8.77
C MET A 86 15.49 -6.13 -8.85
N ASN A 87 15.25 -5.29 -9.86
CA ASN A 87 14.00 -4.59 -10.08
C ASN A 87 12.82 -5.54 -10.35
N GLU A 88 13.01 -6.58 -11.16
CA GLU A 88 11.96 -7.57 -11.43
C GLU A 88 11.60 -8.37 -10.19
N LYS A 89 12.59 -8.70 -9.34
CA LYS A 89 12.39 -9.39 -8.06
C LYS A 89 11.58 -8.57 -7.06
N LEU A 90 11.55 -7.25 -7.19
CA LEU A 90 10.81 -6.35 -6.32
C LEU A 90 9.32 -6.24 -6.68
N PHE A 91 8.88 -6.81 -7.83
CA PHE A 91 7.47 -6.80 -8.23
C PHE A 91 6.72 -8.03 -7.68
N ARG A 92 5.47 -7.83 -7.29
CA ARG A 92 4.63 -8.77 -6.52
C ARG A 92 4.58 -10.16 -7.13
N THR A 93 4.43 -10.26 -8.46
CA THR A 93 4.35 -11.56 -9.15
C THR A 93 5.62 -12.38 -8.94
N GLN A 94 6.80 -11.80 -9.17
CA GLN A 94 8.09 -12.47 -9.00
C GLN A 94 8.43 -12.62 -7.52
N PHE A 95 8.23 -11.57 -6.73
CA PHE A 95 8.48 -11.58 -5.29
C PHE A 95 7.73 -12.71 -4.57
N ASN A 96 6.46 -12.92 -4.89
CA ASN A 96 5.65 -13.97 -4.26
C ASN A 96 6.11 -15.39 -4.65
N GLN A 97 6.75 -15.56 -5.81
CA GLN A 97 7.30 -16.84 -6.27
C GLN A 97 8.67 -17.17 -5.67
N MET A 98 9.36 -16.20 -5.08
CA MET A 98 10.67 -16.42 -4.47
C MET A 98 10.56 -17.29 -3.22
N GLU A 99 11.57 -18.16 -3.04
CA GLU A 99 11.77 -18.89 -1.79
C GLU A 99 12.12 -17.95 -0.64
N ASN A 100 11.79 -18.33 0.60
CA ASN A 100 12.03 -17.48 1.77
C ASN A 100 13.52 -17.14 1.97
N THR A 101 14.44 -18.02 1.57
CA THR A 101 15.89 -17.76 1.61
C THR A 101 16.30 -16.64 0.64
N GLU A 102 15.70 -16.58 -0.54
CA GLU A 102 15.94 -15.54 -1.52
C GLU A 102 15.32 -14.21 -1.08
N LYS A 103 14.09 -14.25 -0.54
CA LYS A 103 13.43 -13.07 0.07
C LYS A 103 14.28 -12.51 1.19
N GLN A 104 14.76 -13.36 2.10
CA GLN A 104 15.63 -12.92 3.20
C GLN A 104 16.88 -12.21 2.68
N ALA A 105 17.59 -12.81 1.73
CA ALA A 105 18.79 -12.20 1.14
C ALA A 105 18.47 -10.84 0.49
N LEU A 106 17.34 -10.73 -0.20
CA LEU A 106 16.88 -9.48 -0.80
C LEU A 106 16.57 -8.42 0.28
N MET A 107 15.89 -8.80 1.37
CA MET A 107 15.58 -7.89 2.48
C MET A 107 16.84 -7.43 3.22
N GLU A 108 17.84 -8.30 3.39
CA GLU A 108 19.14 -7.93 3.97
C GLU A 108 19.89 -6.88 3.10
N ILE A 109 19.81 -7.01 1.77
CA ILE A 109 20.36 -6.01 0.83
C ILE A 109 19.64 -4.67 0.98
N LEU A 110 18.30 -4.68 1.05
CA LEU A 110 17.51 -3.45 1.25
C LEU A 110 17.81 -2.81 2.60
N ALA A 111 17.93 -3.61 3.68
CA ALA A 111 18.29 -3.13 5.01
C ALA A 111 19.62 -2.37 4.98
N ALA A 112 20.65 -2.95 4.35
CA ALA A 112 21.95 -2.31 4.22
C ALA A 112 21.89 -1.03 3.37
N ARG A 113 21.10 -1.03 2.27
CA ARG A 113 20.97 0.12 1.36
C ARG A 113 20.32 1.33 2.03
N TYR A 114 19.29 1.10 2.85
CA TYR A 114 18.48 2.18 3.46
C TYR A 114 18.84 2.43 4.93
N ASP A 115 19.94 1.85 5.41
CA ASP A 115 20.41 2.00 6.80
C ASP A 115 19.30 1.64 7.80
N MET A 116 18.78 0.42 7.65
CA MET A 116 17.72 -0.15 8.49
C MET A 116 18.18 -1.45 9.17
N THR A 117 17.55 -1.80 10.26
CA THR A 117 17.70 -3.13 10.87
C THR A 117 16.65 -4.06 10.34
N PHE A 118 17.02 -5.14 9.65
CA PHE A 118 16.10 -6.20 9.25
C PHE A 118 15.72 -7.05 10.47
N LEU A 119 14.42 -7.17 10.75
CA LEU A 119 13.90 -7.92 11.89
C LEU A 119 13.51 -9.36 11.54
N GLY A 120 13.33 -9.68 10.25
CA GLY A 120 12.97 -11.00 9.76
C GLY A 120 11.81 -10.96 8.75
N LEU A 121 11.53 -12.13 8.18
CA LEU A 121 10.36 -12.33 7.32
C LEU A 121 9.12 -12.61 8.17
N HIS A 122 7.99 -12.06 7.75
CA HIS A 122 6.68 -12.36 8.31
C HIS A 122 5.67 -12.59 7.19
N THR A 123 4.70 -13.47 7.43
CA THR A 123 3.58 -13.71 6.51
C THR A 123 2.35 -13.02 7.06
N PHE A 124 1.81 -12.09 6.30
CA PHE A 124 0.52 -11.46 6.57
C PHE A 124 -0.53 -12.04 5.63
N ASP A 125 -1.64 -12.48 6.19
CA ASP A 125 -2.74 -13.11 5.47
C ASP A 125 -4.05 -12.49 5.95
N ARG A 126 -4.75 -11.79 5.06
CA ARG A 126 -6.02 -11.16 5.38
C ARG A 126 -6.85 -10.92 4.13
N TRP A 127 -8.16 -11.08 4.25
CA TRP A 127 -9.15 -10.82 3.18
C TRP A 127 -8.82 -11.53 1.85
N GLY A 128 -8.33 -12.77 1.94
CA GLY A 128 -7.99 -13.58 0.77
C GLY A 128 -6.73 -13.15 0.04
N GLN A 129 -5.96 -12.21 0.57
CA GLN A 129 -4.65 -11.82 0.07
C GLN A 129 -3.56 -12.18 1.08
N SER A 130 -2.37 -12.51 0.59
CA SER A 130 -1.22 -12.89 1.43
C SER A 130 0.08 -12.33 0.89
N CYS A 131 0.98 -11.96 1.80
CA CYS A 131 2.33 -11.52 1.47
C CYS A 131 3.31 -11.98 2.55
N THR A 132 4.32 -12.76 2.15
CA THR A 132 5.48 -13.06 3.02
C THR A 132 6.57 -12.05 2.70
N THR A 133 6.86 -11.15 3.63
CA THR A 133 7.72 -9.98 3.39
C THR A 133 8.60 -9.64 4.61
N GLY A 134 9.53 -8.70 4.44
CA GLY A 134 10.45 -8.27 5.49
C GLY A 134 9.92 -7.15 6.36
N ILE A 135 10.16 -7.27 7.66
CA ILE A 135 9.96 -6.19 8.64
C ILE A 135 11.32 -5.56 8.96
N PHE A 136 11.34 -4.24 9.05
CA PHE A 136 12.53 -3.43 9.30
C PHE A 136 12.28 -2.45 10.43
N LYS A 137 13.38 -1.98 11.04
CA LYS A 137 13.35 -0.92 12.05
C LYS A 137 14.34 0.19 11.70
N LYS A 138 13.88 1.45 11.77
CA LYS A 138 14.70 2.65 11.60
C LYS A 138 14.17 3.75 12.50
N ASP A 139 15.07 4.38 13.28
CA ASP A 139 14.75 5.51 14.17
C ASP A 139 13.54 5.26 15.09
N GLY A 140 13.41 4.02 15.60
CA GLY A 140 12.31 3.61 16.47
C GLY A 140 11.04 3.14 15.75
N ARG A 141 10.90 3.42 14.45
CA ARG A 141 9.75 3.08 13.60
C ARG A 141 9.90 1.69 13.00
N GLU A 142 8.78 0.98 12.84
CA GLU A 142 8.74 -0.25 12.06
C GLU A 142 8.26 0.02 10.64
N PHE A 143 8.97 -0.57 9.68
CA PHE A 143 8.64 -0.56 8.26
C PHE A 143 8.42 -1.97 7.76
N VAL A 144 7.60 -2.11 6.72
CA VAL A 144 7.43 -3.36 5.99
C VAL A 144 7.77 -3.13 4.52
N PHE A 145 8.39 -4.11 3.86
CA PHE A 145 8.58 -4.05 2.42
C PHE A 145 7.27 -4.41 1.71
N VAL A 146 6.82 -3.54 0.82
CA VAL A 146 5.67 -3.78 -0.06
C VAL A 146 6.16 -3.89 -1.49
N PRO A 147 5.98 -5.06 -2.16
CA PRO A 147 6.38 -5.23 -3.55
C PRO A 147 5.55 -4.35 -4.48
N GLY A 148 6.18 -3.84 -5.55
CA GLY A 148 5.49 -3.12 -6.61
C GLY A 148 4.53 -4.01 -7.39
N ASP A 149 3.55 -3.41 -8.06
CA ASP A 149 2.59 -4.13 -8.90
C ASP A 149 2.02 -3.24 -10.00
N THR A 150 1.38 -3.84 -10.98
CA THR A 150 0.50 -3.14 -11.94
C THR A 150 -0.93 -3.51 -11.62
N VAL A 151 -1.67 -2.56 -11.06
CA VAL A 151 -3.00 -2.79 -10.49
C VAL A 151 -4.07 -1.94 -11.18
N THR A 152 -5.32 -2.39 -11.07
CA THR A 152 -6.49 -1.60 -11.43
C THR A 152 -7.03 -0.93 -10.17
N LEU A 153 -6.98 0.39 -10.11
CA LEU A 153 -7.53 1.22 -9.03
C LEU A 153 -8.84 1.88 -9.45
N GLY A 154 -9.57 2.41 -8.47
CA GLY A 154 -10.87 3.04 -8.68
C GLY A 154 -12.02 2.04 -8.72
N TRP A 155 -13.26 2.55 -8.68
CA TRP A 155 -14.47 1.76 -8.55
C TRP A 155 -15.58 2.29 -9.47
N GLU A 156 -16.44 1.41 -9.96
CA GLU A 156 -17.59 1.75 -10.80
C GLU A 156 -18.86 0.98 -10.43
N GLN A 157 -18.71 -0.19 -9.79
CA GLN A 157 -19.83 -1.04 -9.40
C GLN A 157 -19.42 -2.07 -8.35
N PHE A 158 -20.35 -2.62 -7.64
CA PHE A 158 -20.13 -3.73 -6.73
C PHE A 158 -19.63 -4.97 -7.48
N ALA A 159 -18.53 -5.56 -7.01
CA ALA A 159 -17.92 -6.73 -7.66
C ALA A 159 -18.65 -8.04 -7.33
N VAL A 160 -19.11 -8.19 -6.09
CA VAL A 160 -19.82 -9.37 -5.58
C VAL A 160 -21.21 -9.03 -5.05
N GLY A 161 -21.50 -7.75 -4.85
CA GLY A 161 -22.74 -7.23 -4.30
C GLY A 161 -22.72 -7.06 -2.78
N LEU A 162 -23.64 -6.23 -2.29
CA LEU A 162 -23.82 -5.95 -0.85
C LEU A 162 -24.31 -7.19 -0.11
N ASN A 163 -23.82 -7.38 1.12
CA ASN A 163 -24.43 -8.29 2.08
C ASN A 163 -25.82 -7.77 2.50
N GLN A 164 -26.56 -8.58 3.24
CA GLN A 164 -27.94 -8.25 3.62
C GLN A 164 -28.00 -7.00 4.50
N GLU A 165 -27.16 -6.94 5.52
CA GLU A 165 -27.12 -5.88 6.51
C GLU A 165 -26.82 -4.51 5.87
N SER A 166 -25.78 -4.42 5.06
CA SER A 166 -25.43 -3.17 4.34
C SER A 166 -26.52 -2.74 3.36
N ARG A 167 -27.20 -3.69 2.73
CA ARG A 167 -28.34 -3.40 1.85
C ARG A 167 -29.53 -2.83 2.65
N GLU A 168 -29.91 -3.46 3.77
CA GLU A 168 -30.99 -3.02 4.63
C GLU A 168 -30.71 -1.63 5.21
N GLU A 169 -29.46 -1.34 5.58
CA GLU A 169 -29.03 -0.02 6.05
C GLU A 169 -29.19 1.04 4.95
N LEU A 170 -28.72 0.78 3.74
CA LEU A 170 -28.89 1.70 2.62
C LEU A 170 -30.38 1.91 2.28
N GLU A 171 -31.19 0.84 2.20
CA GLU A 171 -32.62 0.95 1.95
C GLU A 171 -33.34 1.76 3.01
N TYR A 172 -32.91 1.66 4.29
CA TYR A 172 -33.43 2.48 5.38
C TYR A 172 -33.07 3.96 5.15
N LEU A 173 -31.80 4.29 4.91
CA LEU A 173 -31.33 5.66 4.67
C LEU A 173 -32.04 6.30 3.48
N PHE A 174 -32.13 5.59 2.36
CA PHE A 174 -32.76 6.10 1.15
C PHE A 174 -34.26 6.42 1.36
N ARG A 175 -34.94 5.59 2.15
CA ARG A 175 -36.34 5.83 2.52
C ARG A 175 -36.50 7.03 3.47
N GLU A 176 -35.64 7.14 4.51
CA GLU A 176 -35.70 8.24 5.49
C GLU A 176 -35.38 9.60 4.82
N TRP A 177 -34.51 9.61 3.85
CA TRP A 177 -34.07 10.82 3.17
C TRP A 177 -34.81 11.07 1.84
N GLU A 178 -35.81 10.26 1.53
CA GLU A 178 -36.63 10.33 0.31
C GLU A 178 -35.75 10.37 -0.97
N MET A 179 -34.64 9.59 -0.99
CA MET A 179 -33.72 9.54 -2.12
C MET A 179 -34.25 8.60 -3.20
N GLU A 180 -34.27 9.08 -4.45
CA GLU A 180 -34.67 8.28 -5.63
C GLU A 180 -33.48 7.75 -6.44
N GLN A 181 -32.25 8.19 -6.11
CA GLN A 181 -31.02 7.80 -6.78
C GLN A 181 -30.69 6.32 -6.56
N ASP A 182 -30.00 5.68 -7.53
CA ASP A 182 -29.48 4.33 -7.34
C ASP A 182 -28.30 4.34 -6.32
N PRO A 183 -28.24 3.41 -5.36
CA PRO A 183 -27.14 3.36 -4.39
C PRO A 183 -25.75 3.28 -5.04
N THR A 184 -25.60 2.60 -6.19
CA THR A 184 -24.34 2.51 -6.93
C THR A 184 -23.92 3.87 -7.49
N GLU A 185 -24.91 4.66 -7.97
CA GLU A 185 -24.63 6.03 -8.46
C GLU A 185 -24.20 6.94 -7.32
N LEU A 186 -24.92 6.92 -6.18
CA LEU A 186 -24.56 7.72 -5.00
C LEU A 186 -23.13 7.41 -4.52
N ILE A 187 -22.80 6.14 -4.32
CA ILE A 187 -21.46 5.73 -3.88
C ILE A 187 -20.43 6.12 -4.93
N GLY A 188 -20.73 5.91 -6.21
CA GLY A 188 -19.87 6.26 -7.35
C GLY A 188 -19.46 7.73 -7.40
N GLU A 189 -20.28 8.64 -6.89
CA GLU A 189 -19.95 10.07 -6.78
C GLU A 189 -18.72 10.34 -5.90
N SER A 190 -18.51 9.51 -4.88
CA SER A 190 -17.35 9.59 -3.99
C SER A 190 -16.14 8.77 -4.45
N MET A 191 -16.29 7.91 -5.47
CA MET A 191 -15.27 7.00 -5.92
C MET A 191 -14.42 7.55 -7.07
N ALA A 192 -13.11 7.24 -7.03
CA ALA A 192 -12.18 7.53 -8.11
C ALA A 192 -12.52 6.66 -9.35
N PRO A 193 -12.33 7.18 -10.58
CA PRO A 193 -12.58 6.44 -11.81
C PRO A 193 -11.63 5.25 -11.94
N VAL A 194 -12.12 4.18 -12.57
CA VAL A 194 -11.31 2.97 -12.83
C VAL A 194 -10.14 3.30 -13.75
N ARG A 195 -8.93 2.92 -13.35
CA ARG A 195 -7.70 3.11 -14.12
C ARG A 195 -6.67 2.03 -13.80
N GLN A 196 -5.82 1.72 -14.75
CA GLN A 196 -4.66 0.87 -14.54
C GLN A 196 -3.44 1.74 -14.23
N THR A 197 -2.68 1.40 -13.18
CA THR A 197 -1.49 2.12 -12.78
C THR A 197 -0.39 1.17 -12.32
N ALA A 198 0.86 1.56 -12.53
CA ALA A 198 2.02 0.84 -12.03
C ALA A 198 2.47 1.49 -10.71
N ILE A 199 2.57 0.69 -9.67
CA ILE A 199 3.04 1.10 -8.34
C ILE A 199 4.43 0.50 -8.13
N GLY A 200 5.40 1.35 -7.75
CA GLY A 200 6.75 0.91 -7.39
C GLY A 200 6.79 0.18 -6.05
N SER A 201 7.87 -0.56 -5.81
CA SER A 201 8.12 -1.17 -4.50
C SER A 201 8.53 -0.13 -3.46
N MET A 202 8.14 -0.36 -2.20
CA MET A 202 8.31 0.61 -1.12
C MET A 202 8.67 -0.09 0.21
N LEU A 203 9.40 0.63 1.05
CA LEU A 203 9.46 0.39 2.50
C LEU A 203 8.45 1.33 3.14
N VAL A 204 7.48 0.81 3.86
CA VAL A 204 6.28 1.53 4.31
C VAL A 204 6.18 1.46 5.82
N GLY A 205 5.98 2.59 6.49
CA GLY A 205 5.69 2.65 7.92
C GLY A 205 4.44 1.83 8.24
N ARG A 206 4.55 0.91 9.20
CA ARG A 206 3.46 -0.02 9.52
C ARG A 206 2.28 0.67 10.17
N GLU A 207 2.56 1.66 11.00
CA GLU A 207 1.58 2.44 11.74
C GLU A 207 1.51 3.88 11.20
N LEU A 208 0.41 4.56 11.51
CA LEU A 208 0.27 5.99 11.31
C LEU A 208 1.07 6.77 12.36
N GLU A 209 1.57 7.92 11.97
CA GLU A 209 2.21 8.87 12.88
C GLU A 209 1.35 10.11 13.06
N GLU A 210 1.30 10.58 14.30
CA GLU A 210 0.58 11.80 14.66
C GLU A 210 1.31 13.05 14.15
N LEU A 211 0.54 14.07 13.89
CA LEU A 211 0.99 15.40 13.54
C LEU A 211 0.64 16.39 14.67
N CYS A 212 1.35 17.51 14.71
CA CYS A 212 1.06 18.63 15.61
C CYS A 212 1.24 18.34 17.11
N TRP A 213 1.54 17.12 17.55
CA TRP A 213 1.72 16.77 18.96
C TRP A 213 3.19 16.50 19.27
N GLU A 214 3.81 17.40 20.05
CA GLU A 214 5.19 17.27 20.52
C GLU A 214 5.20 16.65 21.94
N PRO A 215 5.83 15.48 22.14
CA PRO A 215 5.96 14.91 23.47
C PRO A 215 6.87 15.78 24.34
N VAL A 216 6.42 16.12 25.52
CA VAL A 216 7.14 16.96 26.48
C VAL A 216 7.07 16.37 27.88
N LYS A 217 7.96 16.82 28.77
CA LYS A 217 7.87 16.47 30.18
C LYS A 217 6.83 17.33 30.89
N ILE A 218 6.20 16.79 31.93
CA ILE A 218 5.19 17.50 32.73
C ILE A 218 5.68 18.83 33.34
N ASP A 219 6.99 18.98 33.50
CA ASP A 219 7.65 20.18 34.03
C ASP A 219 8.15 21.11 32.89
N ASP A 220 7.80 20.85 31.63
CA ASP A 220 8.16 21.73 30.51
C ASP A 220 7.66 23.16 30.77
N PRO A 221 8.52 24.18 30.58
CA PRO A 221 8.16 25.58 30.80
C PRO A 221 6.90 26.04 30.00
N ARG A 222 6.66 25.46 28.83
CA ARG A 222 5.49 25.79 28.00
C ARG A 222 4.20 25.26 28.64
N LEU A 223 4.21 24.07 29.23
CA LEU A 223 3.08 23.55 30.01
C LEU A 223 2.87 24.35 31.28
N THR A 224 3.95 24.61 32.05
CA THR A 224 3.88 25.30 33.34
C THR A 224 3.51 26.76 33.21
N ALA A 225 3.65 27.36 32.04
CA ALA A 225 3.15 28.71 31.75
C ALA A 225 1.62 28.81 31.70
N HIS A 226 0.89 27.67 31.65
CA HIS A 226 -0.56 27.58 31.58
C HIS A 226 -1.16 26.94 32.84
N PRO A 227 -1.44 27.72 33.91
CA PRO A 227 -1.96 27.18 35.20
C PRO A 227 -3.29 26.45 35.04
N ASP A 228 -4.11 26.84 34.08
CA ASP A 228 -5.41 26.19 33.79
C ASP A 228 -5.21 24.78 33.24
N TRP A 229 -4.25 24.57 32.35
CA TRP A 229 -3.91 23.23 31.84
C TRP A 229 -3.41 22.32 32.98
N LEU A 230 -2.53 22.85 33.84
CA LEU A 230 -2.04 22.09 34.96
C LEU A 230 -3.14 21.77 35.99
N LYS A 231 -4.19 22.58 36.08
CA LYS A 231 -5.34 22.26 36.90
C LYS A 231 -6.12 21.09 36.31
N GLU A 232 -6.44 21.14 35.00
CA GLU A 232 -7.12 20.04 34.31
C GLU A 232 -6.32 18.72 34.39
N PHE A 233 -4.98 18.78 34.23
CA PHE A 233 -4.11 17.62 34.36
C PHE A 233 -4.07 17.05 35.80
N ARG A 234 -4.16 17.89 36.83
CA ARG A 234 -4.27 17.43 38.21
C ARG A 234 -5.62 16.77 38.47
N ASP A 235 -6.70 17.35 37.96
CA ASP A 235 -8.03 16.78 38.10
C ASP A 235 -8.13 15.43 37.36
N PHE A 236 -7.56 15.33 36.13
CA PHE A 236 -7.39 14.09 35.39
C PHE A 236 -6.60 13.02 36.15
N ALA A 237 -5.53 13.39 36.86
CA ALA A 237 -4.71 12.43 37.61
C ALA A 237 -5.50 11.70 38.71
N TRP A 238 -6.61 12.27 39.18
CA TRP A 238 -7.55 11.69 40.17
C TRP A 238 -8.75 11.01 39.53
N SER A 239 -8.90 11.06 38.22
CA SER A 239 -9.98 10.38 37.49
C SER A 239 -9.58 8.95 37.09
N ASP A 240 -10.55 8.16 36.63
CA ASP A 240 -10.33 6.82 36.07
C ASP A 240 -10.07 6.86 34.54
N SER A 241 -10.05 8.05 33.96
CA SER A 241 -9.82 8.23 32.51
C SER A 241 -8.41 7.84 32.11
N SER A 242 -8.25 7.31 30.89
CA SER A 242 -6.96 6.94 30.30
C SER A 242 -6.24 8.12 29.64
N SER A 243 -6.98 9.12 29.14
CA SER A 243 -6.47 10.29 28.47
C SER A 243 -7.32 11.53 28.69
N LEU A 244 -6.72 12.70 28.53
CA LEU A 244 -7.38 14.01 28.48
C LEU A 244 -6.68 14.85 27.40
N THR A 245 -7.44 15.31 26.43
CA THR A 245 -6.99 16.24 25.39
C THR A 245 -7.65 17.59 25.56
N LEU A 246 -6.85 18.63 25.75
CA LEU A 246 -7.30 20.02 25.65
C LEU A 246 -7.12 20.44 24.19
N HIS A 247 -8.24 20.66 23.50
CA HIS A 247 -8.30 20.89 22.05
C HIS A 247 -7.21 21.86 21.57
N GLN A 248 -6.39 21.39 20.64
CA GLN A 248 -5.26 22.13 20.01
C GLN A 248 -4.38 22.86 21.03
N SER A 249 -4.14 22.27 22.19
CA SER A 249 -3.39 22.90 23.28
C SER A 249 -2.41 21.93 23.97
N ALA A 250 -2.91 21.00 24.74
CA ALA A 250 -2.12 20.03 25.46
C ALA A 250 -2.85 18.71 25.66
N ARG A 251 -2.12 17.61 25.79
CA ARG A 251 -2.65 16.28 26.05
C ARG A 251 -1.88 15.60 27.18
N ILE A 252 -2.58 14.83 27.99
CA ILE A 252 -2.00 13.94 29.00
C ILE A 252 -2.64 12.56 28.89
N GLU A 253 -1.83 11.53 28.96
CA GLU A 253 -2.23 10.13 28.92
C GLU A 253 -1.66 9.38 30.12
N ARG A 254 -2.45 8.43 30.64
CA ARG A 254 -2.02 7.51 31.70
C ARG A 254 -1.50 6.24 31.06
N THR A 255 -0.26 5.87 31.35
CA THR A 255 0.39 4.64 30.91
C THR A 255 0.84 3.81 32.11
N GLU A 256 1.32 2.59 31.88
CA GLU A 256 1.90 1.75 32.91
C GLU A 256 3.11 2.41 33.59
N ASP A 257 3.88 3.20 32.84
CA ASP A 257 5.09 3.90 33.31
C ASP A 257 4.80 5.26 33.94
N GLY A 258 3.53 5.72 33.96
CA GLY A 258 3.12 7.00 34.54
C GLY A 258 2.31 7.87 33.59
N PHE A 259 2.57 9.18 33.62
CA PHE A 259 1.86 10.13 32.76
C PHE A 259 2.78 10.63 31.65
N HIS A 260 2.27 10.60 30.42
CA HIS A 260 2.88 11.19 29.25
C HIS A 260 2.13 12.45 28.87
N THR A 261 2.84 13.49 28.43
CA THR A 261 2.25 14.78 28.09
C THR A 261 2.76 15.28 26.76
N TRP A 262 1.90 15.99 26.04
CA TRP A 262 2.18 16.61 24.74
C TRP A 262 1.70 18.04 24.72
N ILE A 263 2.35 18.85 23.91
CA ILE A 263 1.92 20.20 23.55
C ILE A 263 1.57 20.21 22.06
N TYR A 264 0.45 20.86 21.75
CA TYR A 264 0.06 21.09 20.37
C TYR A 264 0.87 22.24 19.77
N HIS A 265 1.30 22.08 18.54
CA HIS A 265 1.91 23.14 17.73
C HIS A 265 1.35 23.10 16.32
N CYS A 266 0.98 24.28 15.79
CA CYS A 266 0.57 24.40 14.42
C CYS A 266 1.72 24.06 13.46
N THR A 267 1.44 23.28 12.45
CA THR A 267 2.35 23.01 11.34
C THR A 267 1.57 22.95 10.04
N ASP A 268 2.26 23.00 8.92
CA ASP A 268 1.66 22.95 7.61
C ASP A 268 2.23 21.82 6.76
N TYR A 269 1.59 21.57 5.64
CA TYR A 269 1.94 20.49 4.71
C TYR A 269 3.38 20.66 4.15
N ASP A 270 3.80 21.88 3.83
CA ASP A 270 5.14 22.14 3.30
C ASP A 270 6.21 21.85 4.34
N ALA A 271 5.96 22.19 5.61
CA ALA A 271 6.86 21.88 6.72
C ALA A 271 6.95 20.37 6.95
N LEU A 272 5.84 19.63 6.84
CA LEU A 272 5.82 18.17 6.91
C LEU A 272 6.68 17.56 5.80
N LEU A 273 6.47 17.96 4.55
CA LEU A 273 7.26 17.44 3.41
C LEU A 273 8.76 17.73 3.58
N ALA A 274 9.11 18.96 3.95
CA ALA A 274 10.51 19.32 4.18
C ALA A 274 11.14 18.58 5.37
N GLY A 275 10.35 18.24 6.38
CA GLY A 275 10.76 17.43 7.53
C GLY A 275 11.06 15.97 7.14
N LEU A 276 10.21 15.38 6.33
CA LEU A 276 10.37 14.01 5.82
C LEU A 276 11.56 13.91 4.85
N GLU A 277 11.71 14.84 3.93
CA GLU A 277 12.82 14.86 2.98
C GLU A 277 14.19 14.88 3.69
N LYS A 278 14.33 15.65 4.77
CA LYS A 278 15.57 15.68 5.59
C LYS A 278 15.90 14.34 6.24
N GLN A 279 14.90 13.48 6.44
CA GLN A 279 15.05 12.13 7.00
C GLN A 279 15.20 11.08 5.88
N GLY A 280 15.15 11.47 4.60
CA GLY A 280 15.12 10.54 3.46
C GLY A 280 13.80 9.78 3.36
N LEU A 281 12.71 10.36 3.87
CA LEU A 281 11.36 9.82 3.86
C LEU A 281 10.47 10.63 2.92
N SER A 282 9.33 10.07 2.55
CA SER A 282 8.28 10.75 1.79
C SER A 282 6.90 10.24 2.21
N LEU A 283 5.85 10.86 1.66
CA LEU A 283 4.48 10.38 1.79
C LEU A 283 4.11 9.50 0.59
N PRO A 284 3.19 8.53 0.73
CA PRO A 284 2.61 7.85 -0.41
C PRO A 284 1.78 8.83 -1.25
N THR A 285 1.75 8.67 -2.56
CA THR A 285 0.74 9.29 -3.41
C THR A 285 -0.63 8.65 -3.16
N ALA A 286 -1.71 9.27 -3.63
CA ALA A 286 -3.04 8.69 -3.50
C ALA A 286 -3.17 7.31 -4.16
N ASP A 287 -2.50 7.08 -5.30
CA ASP A 287 -2.48 5.78 -5.98
C ASP A 287 -1.68 4.73 -5.18
N GLU A 288 -0.55 5.12 -4.61
CA GLU A 288 0.23 4.26 -3.72
C GLU A 288 -0.58 3.93 -2.46
N TRP A 289 -1.23 4.92 -1.84
CA TRP A 289 -2.10 4.70 -0.69
C TRP A 289 -3.24 3.71 -1.01
N ALA A 290 -3.93 3.88 -2.13
CA ALA A 290 -5.00 2.99 -2.58
C ALA A 290 -4.50 1.54 -2.76
N TYR A 291 -3.29 1.37 -3.29
CA TYR A 291 -2.64 0.06 -3.41
C TYR A 291 -2.27 -0.52 -2.04
N LEU A 292 -1.68 0.28 -1.15
CA LEU A 292 -1.31 -0.13 0.21
C LEU A 292 -2.53 -0.58 1.02
N CYS A 293 -3.65 0.10 0.86
CA CYS A 293 -4.92 -0.23 1.51
C CYS A 293 -5.58 -1.48 0.91
N GLY A 294 -5.77 -1.51 -0.42
CA GLY A 294 -6.61 -2.49 -1.10
C GLY A 294 -5.87 -3.62 -1.81
N GLY A 295 -4.56 -3.48 -2.09
CA GLY A 295 -3.78 -4.47 -2.84
C GLY A 295 -4.30 -4.74 -4.25
N GLY A 296 -5.07 -3.81 -4.82
CA GLY A 296 -5.74 -3.96 -6.12
C GLY A 296 -7.06 -4.74 -6.04
N CYS A 297 -7.71 -4.82 -4.87
CA CYS A 297 -9.06 -5.41 -4.74
C CYS A 297 -10.05 -4.71 -5.69
N ARG A 298 -11.10 -5.42 -6.09
CA ARG A 298 -12.16 -4.87 -6.95
C ARG A 298 -13.48 -4.66 -6.22
N THR A 299 -13.59 -5.17 -4.99
CA THR A 299 -14.68 -4.91 -4.06
C THR A 299 -14.56 -3.51 -3.47
N LEU A 300 -15.65 -2.92 -3.01
CA LEU A 300 -15.70 -1.56 -2.45
C LEU A 300 -14.69 -1.38 -1.30
N PHE A 301 -14.55 -2.39 -0.45
CA PHE A 301 -13.55 -2.46 0.61
C PHE A 301 -12.64 -3.69 0.41
N PRO A 302 -11.49 -3.77 1.07
CA PRO A 302 -10.60 -4.94 0.98
C PRO A 302 -11.25 -6.25 1.41
N TRP A 303 -12.26 -6.21 2.30
CA TRP A 303 -13.00 -7.38 2.82
C TRP A 303 -14.26 -7.74 2.02
N GLY A 304 -14.75 -6.87 1.13
CA GLY A 304 -15.97 -7.10 0.35
C GLY A 304 -16.65 -5.81 -0.10
N ASP A 305 -17.84 -5.93 -0.68
CA ASP A 305 -18.60 -4.75 -1.13
C ASP A 305 -19.45 -4.14 -0.01
N GLY A 306 -19.75 -4.89 1.05
CA GLY A 306 -20.49 -4.43 2.21
C GLY A 306 -19.60 -4.26 3.44
N LEU A 307 -20.13 -3.66 4.50
CA LEU A 307 -19.50 -3.66 5.80
C LEU A 307 -19.64 -5.05 6.43
N ASP A 308 -18.61 -5.55 7.06
CA ASP A 308 -18.68 -6.78 7.85
C ASP A 308 -19.08 -6.44 9.29
N TYR A 309 -20.37 -6.60 9.60
CA TYR A 309 -20.95 -6.31 10.92
C TYR A 309 -20.50 -7.28 12.01
N SER A 310 -19.75 -8.34 11.68
CA SER A 310 -19.08 -9.19 12.67
C SER A 310 -17.78 -8.61 13.20
N MET A 311 -17.22 -7.60 12.50
CA MET A 311 -16.03 -6.89 12.95
C MET A 311 -16.32 -6.03 14.15
N ARG A 312 -15.43 -6.05 15.16
CA ARG A 312 -15.40 -5.04 16.18
C ARG A 312 -14.71 -3.80 15.61
N LEU A 313 -15.48 -2.75 15.41
CA LEU A 313 -15.01 -1.49 14.84
C LEU A 313 -15.00 -0.41 15.92
N ARG A 314 -13.96 0.43 15.94
CA ARG A 314 -13.92 1.63 16.76
C ARG A 314 -15.10 2.54 16.34
N TRP A 315 -15.72 3.19 17.29
CA TRP A 315 -16.88 4.07 17.10
C TRP A 315 -18.23 3.38 16.76
N PHE A 316 -18.24 2.06 16.66
CA PHE A 316 -19.43 1.24 16.40
C PHE A 316 -19.60 0.17 17.49
N GLU A 317 -19.49 0.58 18.74
CA GLU A 317 -19.50 -0.33 19.92
C GLU A 317 -20.76 -1.17 20.03
N ASP A 318 -21.90 -0.66 19.50
CA ASP A 318 -23.16 -1.40 19.48
C ASP A 318 -23.15 -2.62 18.54
N MET A 319 -22.13 -2.76 17.70
CA MET A 319 -22.00 -3.86 16.73
C MET A 319 -21.38 -5.12 17.33
N ASP A 320 -20.77 -5.04 18.52
CA ASP A 320 -20.12 -6.18 19.18
C ASP A 320 -20.40 -6.17 20.68
N GLU A 321 -20.85 -7.35 21.21
CA GLU A 321 -21.09 -7.56 22.64
C GLU A 321 -19.81 -7.89 23.43
N ASP A 322 -18.67 -8.22 22.75
CA ASP A 322 -17.41 -8.58 23.41
C ASP A 322 -16.45 -7.39 23.52
N GLU A 323 -16.59 -6.61 24.59
CA GLU A 323 -15.78 -5.44 24.90
C GLU A 323 -14.26 -5.75 25.06
N ASN A 324 -13.89 -7.02 25.25
CA ASN A 324 -12.49 -7.43 25.45
C ASN A 324 -11.78 -7.87 24.15
N ARG A 325 -12.50 -8.00 23.04
CA ARG A 325 -11.91 -8.34 21.76
C ARG A 325 -11.19 -7.10 21.18
N PRO A 326 -9.98 -7.23 20.61
CA PRO A 326 -9.33 -6.11 19.94
C PRO A 326 -10.16 -5.62 18.73
N TYR A 327 -9.95 -4.38 18.32
CA TYR A 327 -10.61 -3.84 17.12
C TYR A 327 -10.03 -4.50 15.87
N ASP A 328 -10.90 -5.10 15.06
CA ASP A 328 -10.49 -5.90 13.91
C ASP A 328 -9.69 -5.09 12.89
N MET A 329 -10.06 -3.85 12.65
CA MET A 329 -9.40 -3.01 11.63
C MET A 329 -8.05 -2.42 12.08
N GLU A 330 -7.70 -2.52 13.37
CA GLU A 330 -6.39 -2.12 13.88
C GLU A 330 -5.34 -3.22 13.65
N GLU A 331 -5.76 -4.46 13.38
CA GLU A 331 -4.85 -5.51 12.98
C GLU A 331 -4.27 -5.24 11.58
N PRO A 332 -3.00 -5.65 11.33
CA PRO A 332 -2.37 -5.43 10.04
C PRO A 332 -3.12 -6.07 8.88
N ASN A 333 -3.17 -5.40 7.73
CA ASN A 333 -3.67 -5.96 6.48
C ASN A 333 -2.68 -6.99 5.89
N PHE A 334 -2.98 -7.52 4.71
CA PHE A 334 -2.16 -8.50 3.99
C PHE A 334 -0.75 -8.00 3.58
N PHE A 335 -0.45 -6.73 3.71
CA PHE A 335 0.91 -6.16 3.59
C PHE A 335 1.58 -5.91 4.94
N GLY A 336 0.88 -6.09 6.05
CA GLY A 336 1.40 -5.82 7.38
C GLY A 336 1.23 -4.37 7.85
N LEU A 337 0.25 -3.66 7.30
CA LEU A 337 -0.04 -2.25 7.58
C LEU A 337 -1.35 -2.11 8.36
N SER A 338 -1.35 -1.34 9.44
CA SER A 338 -2.57 -0.80 10.06
C SER A 338 -2.99 0.42 9.24
N ILE A 339 -4.02 0.27 8.39
CA ILE A 339 -4.40 1.28 7.40
C ILE A 339 -5.92 1.34 7.26
N ALA A 340 -6.46 2.56 7.10
CA ALA A 340 -7.89 2.83 6.90
C ALA A 340 -8.79 2.16 7.95
N TYR A 341 -8.36 2.15 9.20
CA TYR A 341 -9.05 1.46 10.30
C TYR A 341 -9.99 2.36 11.11
N ASP A 342 -9.87 3.67 10.95
CA ASP A 342 -10.67 4.65 11.66
C ASP A 342 -11.12 5.76 10.69
N PRO A 343 -12.43 5.92 10.44
CA PRO A 343 -12.93 6.96 9.55
C PRO A 343 -12.72 8.39 10.04
N TYR A 344 -12.32 8.60 11.30
CA TYR A 344 -11.87 9.92 11.78
C TYR A 344 -10.43 10.26 11.39
N MET A 345 -9.60 9.26 11.10
CA MET A 345 -8.19 9.45 10.81
C MET A 345 -7.95 9.64 9.31
N ARG A 346 -7.49 10.82 8.93
CA ARG A 346 -7.12 11.15 7.55
C ARG A 346 -5.62 10.93 7.36
N GLU A 347 -5.23 10.14 6.37
CA GLU A 347 -3.82 9.98 5.99
C GLU A 347 -3.43 11.05 4.97
N VAL A 348 -2.49 11.92 5.34
CA VAL A 348 -1.91 12.92 4.43
C VAL A 348 -1.09 12.22 3.36
N VAL A 349 -1.34 12.54 2.09
CA VAL A 349 -0.66 11.95 0.93
C VAL A 349 0.13 13.00 0.14
N GLN A 350 1.10 12.54 -0.65
CA GLN A 350 1.92 13.41 -1.48
C GLN A 350 1.14 13.88 -2.71
N ALA A 351 0.93 15.19 -2.80
CA ALA A 351 0.26 15.87 -3.89
C ALA A 351 0.77 17.31 -4.04
N ASP A 352 0.26 18.06 -5.03
CA ASP A 352 0.60 19.49 -5.22
C ASP A 352 0.02 20.39 -4.11
N ARG A 353 -0.98 19.93 -3.38
CA ARG A 353 -1.65 20.59 -2.26
C ARG A 353 -1.93 19.59 -1.17
N LEU A 354 -2.20 20.08 0.06
CA LEU A 354 -2.65 19.22 1.15
C LEU A 354 -3.85 18.37 0.69
N THR A 355 -3.64 17.07 0.68
CA THR A 355 -4.58 16.06 0.20
C THR A 355 -4.57 14.89 1.15
N THR A 356 -5.73 14.33 1.44
CA THR A 356 -5.89 13.24 2.41
C THR A 356 -6.65 12.06 1.82
N CYS A 357 -6.43 10.87 2.39
CA CYS A 357 -7.12 9.61 2.11
C CYS A 357 -7.47 8.92 3.44
N GLY A 358 -8.29 7.87 3.43
CA GLY A 358 -8.45 6.95 4.55
C GLY A 358 -9.55 7.28 5.53
N GLY A 359 -9.91 8.54 5.70
CA GLY A 359 -11.02 9.01 6.54
C GLY A 359 -11.45 10.39 6.13
N ASP A 360 -12.53 10.88 6.69
CA ASP A 360 -13.12 12.21 6.43
C ASP A 360 -13.22 13.09 7.68
N GLY A 361 -12.49 12.75 8.74
CA GLY A 361 -12.62 13.39 10.05
C GLY A 361 -13.93 13.03 10.77
N GLY A 362 -14.58 11.95 10.36
CA GLY A 362 -15.84 11.47 10.92
C GLY A 362 -17.09 12.19 10.38
N CYS A 363 -16.97 12.94 9.29
CA CYS A 363 -18.10 13.70 8.74
C CYS A 363 -19.30 12.82 8.40
N ASN A 364 -19.10 11.68 7.74
CA ASN A 364 -20.17 10.77 7.41
C ASN A 364 -20.82 10.13 8.66
N ILE A 365 -20.01 9.72 9.63
CA ILE A 365 -20.49 9.12 10.89
C ILE A 365 -21.26 10.15 11.70
N CYS A 366 -20.68 11.31 11.96
CA CYS A 366 -21.31 12.41 12.69
C CYS A 366 -22.54 12.96 11.96
N GLY A 367 -22.56 12.85 10.62
CA GLY A 367 -23.69 13.22 9.76
C GLY A 367 -24.87 12.25 9.84
N GLY A 368 -24.75 11.12 10.55
CA GLY A 368 -25.83 10.15 10.74
C GLY A 368 -26.08 9.24 9.54
N LEU A 369 -25.05 9.03 8.69
CA LEU A 369 -25.14 8.18 7.50
C LEU A 369 -25.04 6.67 7.80
N GLY A 370 -24.95 6.30 9.09
CA GLY A 370 -24.80 4.93 9.53
C GLY A 370 -23.40 4.33 9.33
N PRO A 371 -23.17 3.09 9.82
CA PRO A 371 -21.88 2.45 9.78
C PRO A 371 -21.32 2.24 8.35
N PHE A 372 -22.15 1.77 7.42
CA PHE A 372 -21.69 1.45 6.06
C PHE A 372 -21.16 2.67 5.32
N LEU A 373 -21.97 3.76 5.22
CA LEU A 373 -21.51 5.00 4.60
C LEU A 373 -20.53 5.76 5.47
N GLY A 374 -20.55 5.57 6.78
CA GLY A 374 -19.56 6.11 7.71
C GLY A 374 -18.15 5.60 7.44
N PHE A 375 -18.02 4.33 7.02
CA PHE A 375 -16.74 3.73 6.64
C PHE A 375 -16.34 3.96 5.16
N LEU A 376 -17.23 4.56 4.35
CA LEU A 376 -16.97 4.76 2.92
C LEU A 376 -15.67 5.51 2.62
N PRO A 377 -15.26 6.55 3.38
CA PRO A 377 -13.98 7.24 3.18
C PRO A 377 -12.75 6.33 3.33
N CYS A 378 -12.86 5.24 4.10
CA CYS A 378 -11.80 4.24 4.28
C CYS A 378 -11.64 3.27 3.09
N SER A 379 -12.53 3.36 2.06
CA SER A 379 -12.39 2.58 0.83
C SER A 379 -11.10 2.93 0.09
N PRO A 380 -10.33 1.93 -0.42
CA PRO A 380 -9.16 2.20 -1.27
C PRO A 380 -9.52 2.86 -2.60
N HIS A 381 -10.80 2.98 -2.89
CA HIS A 381 -11.32 3.57 -4.12
C HIS A 381 -11.88 4.98 -3.93
N CYS A 382 -12.00 5.45 -2.68
CA CYS A 382 -12.50 6.80 -2.41
C CYS A 382 -11.61 7.87 -3.05
N LYS A 383 -12.22 8.93 -3.57
CA LYS A 383 -11.47 10.07 -4.09
C LYS A 383 -10.66 10.71 -2.97
N PRO A 384 -9.39 11.04 -3.22
CA PRO A 384 -8.63 11.86 -2.28
C PRO A 384 -9.33 13.20 -2.04
N GLU A 385 -9.33 13.65 -0.80
CA GLU A 385 -9.89 14.93 -0.42
C GLU A 385 -8.81 16.02 -0.44
N VAL A 386 -9.03 17.05 -1.25
CA VAL A 386 -8.14 18.22 -1.32
C VAL A 386 -8.60 19.25 -0.30
N GLN A 387 -7.73 19.59 0.65
CA GLN A 387 -8.04 20.57 1.70
C GLN A 387 -8.01 22.01 1.15
N GLU A 388 -8.81 22.88 1.76
CA GLU A 388 -8.91 24.29 1.30
C GLU A 388 -7.65 25.08 1.63
N ASP A 389 -7.06 24.85 2.78
CA ASP A 389 -5.83 25.48 3.26
C ASP A 389 -4.67 24.49 3.35
N ASN A 390 -3.51 24.94 3.82
CA ASN A 390 -2.28 24.16 3.93
C ASN A 390 -1.96 23.78 5.38
N GLU A 391 -2.79 24.19 6.34
CA GLU A 391 -2.60 23.92 7.76
C GLU A 391 -3.04 22.50 8.11
N LEU A 392 -2.21 21.76 8.86
CA LEU A 392 -2.50 20.42 9.31
C LEU A 392 -3.27 20.44 10.63
N ASN A 393 -4.29 19.60 10.71
CA ASN A 393 -5.11 19.44 11.91
C ASN A 393 -4.68 18.16 12.66
N GLY A 394 -3.94 18.31 13.76
CA GLY A 394 -3.42 17.19 14.54
C GLY A 394 -4.47 16.37 15.30
N ASP A 395 -5.75 16.73 15.23
CA ASP A 395 -6.85 15.91 15.78
C ASP A 395 -7.33 14.86 14.76
N TYR A 396 -7.13 15.11 13.45
CA TYR A 396 -7.64 14.27 12.37
C TYR A 396 -6.58 13.86 11.34
N ASP A 397 -5.52 14.66 11.16
CA ASP A 397 -4.50 14.42 10.16
C ASP A 397 -3.35 13.59 10.73
N PHE A 398 -3.04 12.50 10.04
CA PHE A 398 -1.96 11.59 10.32
C PHE A 398 -1.14 11.38 9.06
N TYR A 399 0.04 10.79 9.18
CA TYR A 399 0.85 10.47 8.02
C TYR A 399 1.49 9.10 8.14
N ARG A 400 1.83 8.53 7.00
CA ARG A 400 2.57 7.27 6.89
C ARG A 400 3.88 7.52 6.15
N PRO A 401 5.03 7.37 6.80
CA PRO A 401 6.30 7.54 6.12
C PRO A 401 6.57 6.37 5.19
N ILE A 402 7.10 6.67 3.99
CA ILE A 402 7.57 5.67 3.04
C ILE A 402 8.97 5.98 2.54
N ILE A 403 9.64 4.95 2.03
CA ILE A 403 10.84 5.07 1.19
C ILE A 403 10.55 4.31 -0.10
N ARG A 404 10.56 5.00 -1.24
CA ARG A 404 10.47 4.34 -2.55
C ARG A 404 11.77 3.62 -2.84
N VAL A 405 11.67 2.33 -3.18
CA VAL A 405 12.86 1.54 -3.52
C VAL A 405 13.29 1.92 -4.92
N GLU A 406 14.39 2.69 -5.00
CA GLU A 406 14.91 3.18 -6.27
C GLU A 406 15.49 2.05 -7.11
N ASN A 407 15.22 2.11 -8.40
CA ASN A 407 15.78 1.25 -9.41
C ASN A 407 17.17 1.80 -9.81
N HIS A 408 18.21 1.30 -9.19
CA HIS A 408 19.57 1.52 -9.68
C HIS A 408 20.00 0.25 -10.44
N ASP A 409 19.99 0.35 -11.79
CA ASP A 409 20.65 -0.60 -12.69
C ASP A 409 22.17 -0.47 -12.57
#